data_5c075c5edfd5aa0e35cd0d71c4d343ab
#
_entry.id   5c075c5edfd5aa0e35cd0d71c4d343ab
#
_cell.length_a   1.000
_cell.length_b   1.000
_cell.length_c   1.000
_cell.angle_alpha   90.00
_cell.angle_beta   90.00
_cell.angle_gamma   90.00
#
_symmetry.space_group_name_H-M   'P 1'
#
loop_
_entity.id
_entity.type
_entity.pdbx_description
1 polymer ?
#
loop_
_entity_poly.entity_id
_entity_poly.type
_entity_poly.pdbx_seq_one_letter_code
_entity_poly.pdbx_strand_id
1 'polypeptide(L)'
;MRRSHEKEMMDFPDNPKQVLDEDLRNLRTLNRYLGGYRSVMRGLDRLVGAGKLSRFSLLDVGTGSGDIPARITNWAQHRGIKASIVALEPEPVTARVAAILTQKQTNPLFIPLLQRGKEGDFRRCGISVVRGDGNAPPFRAASFDFVLASQLLHHFSEEKIVALLRTWSRLARRAIIISDLVRHPIAYYGIRLVTKLFTRNVMTLTDAPLSVQRAFTMAEWCELFRRAEIGPFQVFSVFPYRVLALVSPKR
;
A
#
# COMPACT_ATOMS: atom_id res chain seq x y z
N MET A 1 -12.58 21.26 -3.79
CA MET A 1 -11.13 21.42 -3.50
C MET A 1 -10.35 20.91 -4.70
N ARG A 2 -9.42 21.72 -5.24
CA ARG A 2 -8.55 21.31 -6.36
C ARG A 2 -7.50 20.31 -5.87
N ARG A 3 -7.07 19.41 -6.75
CA ARG A 3 -5.98 18.46 -6.46
C ARG A 3 -4.65 19.21 -6.39
N SER A 4 -3.83 18.91 -5.38
CA SER A 4 -2.45 19.41 -5.31
C SER A 4 -1.51 18.49 -6.09
N HIS A 5 -0.47 19.07 -6.68
CA HIS A 5 0.64 18.36 -7.32
C HIS A 5 1.98 18.62 -6.59
N GLU A 6 1.94 19.31 -5.47
CA GLU A 6 3.11 19.53 -4.63
C GLU A 6 3.64 18.18 -4.11
N LYS A 7 4.96 18.06 -4.00
CA LYS A 7 5.59 16.88 -3.41
C LYS A 7 5.50 16.92 -1.89
N GLU A 8 5.30 15.80 -1.28
CA GLU A 8 5.38 15.63 0.16
C GLU A 8 6.83 15.69 0.64
N MET A 9 7.06 16.08 1.88
CA MET A 9 8.41 16.10 2.44
C MET A 9 9.06 14.71 2.38
N MET A 10 8.28 13.67 2.65
CA MET A 10 8.75 12.29 2.58
C MET A 10 9.20 11.85 1.17
N ASP A 11 8.77 12.54 0.09
CA ASP A 11 9.18 12.25 -1.29
C ASP A 11 10.63 12.72 -1.59
N PHE A 12 11.26 13.47 -0.69
CA PHE A 12 12.64 13.95 -0.86
C PHE A 12 13.65 13.02 -0.17
N PRO A 13 14.83 12.76 -0.79
CA PRO A 13 15.77 11.76 -0.30
C PRO A 13 16.53 12.16 0.98
N ASP A 14 16.66 13.46 1.27
CA ASP A 14 17.56 13.99 2.31
C ASP A 14 16.84 14.31 3.63
N ASN A 15 15.81 13.56 3.95
CA ASN A 15 15.08 13.77 5.20
C ASN A 15 15.89 13.31 6.43
N PRO A 16 15.96 14.12 7.50
CA PRO A 16 16.58 13.69 8.73
C PRO A 16 15.94 12.42 9.27
N LYS A 17 16.77 11.41 9.54
CA LYS A 17 16.31 10.07 9.96
C LYS A 17 15.30 10.12 11.12
N GLN A 18 15.56 10.96 12.14
CA GLN A 18 14.66 11.07 13.29
C GLN A 18 13.27 11.58 12.91
N VAL A 19 13.21 12.58 12.02
CA VAL A 19 11.95 13.15 11.53
C VAL A 19 11.16 12.11 10.74
N LEU A 20 11.83 11.35 9.86
CA LEU A 20 11.22 10.27 9.08
C LEU A 20 10.75 9.12 9.97
N ASP A 21 11.57 8.67 10.93
CA ASP A 21 11.20 7.59 11.85
C ASP A 21 9.98 7.95 12.72
N GLU A 22 9.87 9.21 13.14
CA GLU A 22 8.72 9.70 13.90
C GLU A 22 7.49 9.81 13.00
N ASP A 23 7.64 10.33 11.78
CA ASP A 23 6.55 10.40 10.81
C ASP A 23 5.99 9.01 10.49
N LEU A 24 6.83 8.03 10.20
CA LEU A 24 6.40 6.65 9.99
C LEU A 24 5.64 6.07 11.21
N ARG A 25 5.99 6.45 12.44
CA ARG A 25 5.22 6.08 13.64
C ARG A 25 3.86 6.76 13.68
N ASN A 26 3.82 8.04 13.33
CA ASN A 26 2.60 8.83 13.27
C ASN A 26 1.63 8.29 12.20
N LEU A 27 2.16 7.99 11.01
CA LEU A 27 1.38 7.39 9.92
C LEU A 27 0.76 6.04 10.33
N ARG A 28 1.49 5.18 11.04
CA ARG A 28 0.92 3.93 11.58
C ARG A 28 -0.24 4.19 12.54
N THR A 29 -0.12 5.21 13.37
CA THR A 29 -1.19 5.61 14.30
C THR A 29 -2.40 6.15 13.53
N LEU A 30 -2.18 7.04 12.56
CA LEU A 30 -3.23 7.53 11.68
C LEU A 30 -3.92 6.39 10.91
N ASN A 31 -3.17 5.43 10.37
CA ASN A 31 -3.71 4.25 9.70
C ASN A 31 -4.58 3.40 10.62
N ARG A 32 -4.20 3.28 11.88
CA ARG A 32 -4.96 2.52 12.88
C ARG A 32 -6.32 3.15 13.16
N TYR A 33 -6.37 4.46 13.33
CA TYR A 33 -7.58 5.16 13.75
C TYR A 33 -8.41 5.73 12.60
N LEU A 34 -7.77 6.10 11.49
CA LEU A 34 -8.42 6.70 10.33
C LEU A 34 -8.67 5.69 9.18
N GLY A 35 -8.86 4.42 9.51
CA GLY A 35 -9.43 3.44 8.59
C GLY A 35 -8.48 2.83 7.56
N GLY A 36 -7.18 3.16 7.56
CA GLY A 36 -6.21 2.61 6.61
C GLY A 36 -6.16 1.08 6.66
N TYR A 37 -5.93 0.52 7.84
CA TYR A 37 -5.93 -0.95 8.00
C TYR A 37 -7.30 -1.57 7.75
N ARG A 38 -8.39 -0.91 8.19
CA ARG A 38 -9.75 -1.40 7.98
C ARG A 38 -10.09 -1.54 6.51
N SER A 39 -9.65 -0.60 5.68
CA SER A 39 -9.85 -0.65 4.24
C SER A 39 -9.20 -1.88 3.62
N VAL A 40 -7.91 -2.12 3.91
CA VAL A 40 -7.17 -3.27 3.41
C VAL A 40 -7.78 -4.59 3.88
N MET A 41 -8.09 -4.71 5.19
CA MET A 41 -8.69 -5.93 5.74
C MET A 41 -10.05 -6.24 5.12
N ARG A 42 -10.89 -5.22 4.87
CA ARG A 42 -12.16 -5.38 4.14
C ARG A 42 -11.96 -5.93 2.72
N GLY A 43 -10.94 -5.46 2.02
CA GLY A 43 -10.58 -5.98 0.70
C GLY A 43 -10.22 -7.45 0.74
N LEU A 44 -9.38 -7.83 1.69
CA LEU A 44 -8.97 -9.23 1.88
C LEU A 44 -10.15 -10.11 2.33
N ASP A 45 -10.99 -9.66 3.26
CA ASP A 45 -12.18 -10.42 3.69
C ASP A 45 -13.09 -10.74 2.50
N ARG A 46 -13.29 -9.79 1.57
CA ARG A 46 -14.09 -10.02 0.36
C ARG A 46 -13.46 -11.03 -0.59
N LEU A 47 -12.15 -10.90 -0.84
CA LEU A 47 -11.46 -11.72 -1.84
C LEU A 47 -11.14 -13.13 -1.33
N VAL A 48 -10.69 -13.25 -0.10
CA VAL A 48 -10.28 -14.51 0.50
C VAL A 48 -11.48 -15.28 1.02
N GLY A 49 -12.43 -14.60 1.67
CA GLY A 49 -13.66 -15.19 2.18
C GLY A 49 -14.54 -15.75 1.06
N ALA A 50 -14.75 -14.99 -0.01
CA ALA A 50 -15.51 -15.44 -1.18
C ALA A 50 -14.83 -16.62 -1.90
N GLY A 51 -13.50 -16.64 -1.94
CA GLY A 51 -12.72 -17.68 -2.59
C GLY A 51 -12.41 -18.91 -1.72
N LYS A 52 -12.79 -18.92 -0.44
CA LYS A 52 -12.46 -19.97 0.55
C LYS A 52 -10.98 -20.38 0.49
N LEU A 53 -10.08 -19.41 0.36
CA LEU A 53 -8.66 -19.66 0.17
C LEU A 53 -8.01 -20.08 1.49
N SER A 54 -7.35 -21.25 1.50
CA SER A 54 -6.50 -21.69 2.62
C SER A 54 -5.08 -21.10 2.56
N ARG A 55 -4.70 -20.53 1.41
CA ARG A 55 -3.41 -19.86 1.19
C ARG A 55 -3.53 -18.80 0.11
N PHE A 56 -2.67 -17.79 0.19
CA PHE A 56 -2.47 -16.81 -0.88
C PHE A 56 -1.06 -16.21 -0.86
N SER A 57 -0.65 -15.67 -1.99
CA SER A 57 0.54 -14.83 -2.15
C SER A 57 0.13 -13.37 -2.43
N LEU A 58 0.84 -12.41 -1.84
CA LEU A 58 0.54 -10.99 -1.96
C LEU A 58 1.82 -10.20 -2.18
N LEU A 59 1.80 -9.28 -3.15
CA LEU A 59 2.80 -8.23 -3.32
C LEU A 59 2.23 -6.94 -2.75
N ASP A 60 2.90 -6.35 -1.76
CA ASP A 60 2.61 -5.03 -1.22
C ASP A 60 3.58 -4.02 -1.82
N VAL A 61 3.08 -3.13 -2.69
CA VAL A 61 3.89 -2.16 -3.42
C VAL A 61 3.93 -0.84 -2.66
N GLY A 62 5.14 -0.33 -2.40
CA GLY A 62 5.34 0.85 -1.55
C GLY A 62 4.97 0.56 -0.11
N THR A 63 5.57 -0.49 0.45
CA THR A 63 5.19 -1.01 1.77
C THR A 63 5.42 -0.05 2.92
N GLY A 64 6.24 0.98 2.72
CA GLY A 64 6.58 1.92 3.78
C GLY A 64 7.23 1.21 4.96
N SER A 65 6.68 1.40 6.15
CA SER A 65 7.20 0.77 7.38
C SER A 65 6.91 -0.74 7.52
N GLY A 66 6.19 -1.37 6.59
CA GLY A 66 5.85 -2.79 6.65
C GLY A 66 4.73 -3.14 7.65
N ASP A 67 4.02 -2.17 8.16
CA ASP A 67 2.94 -2.36 9.14
C ASP A 67 1.71 -3.04 8.55
N ILE A 68 1.40 -2.79 7.28
CA ILE A 68 0.28 -3.45 6.58
C ILE A 68 0.56 -4.94 6.35
N PRO A 69 1.71 -5.36 5.77
CA PRO A 69 2.12 -6.77 5.71
C PRO A 69 2.04 -7.49 7.04
N ALA A 70 2.53 -6.85 8.10
CA ALA A 70 2.49 -7.40 9.46
C ALA A 70 1.04 -7.66 9.93
N ARG A 71 0.13 -6.73 9.68
CA ARG A 71 -1.30 -6.91 10.00
C ARG A 71 -1.98 -7.97 9.17
N ILE A 72 -1.64 -8.05 7.87
CA ILE A 72 -2.18 -9.08 6.98
C ILE A 72 -1.75 -10.46 7.46
N THR A 73 -0.49 -10.62 7.87
CA THR A 73 0.01 -11.89 8.42
C THR A 73 -0.75 -12.29 9.66
N ASN A 74 -0.92 -11.38 10.62
CA ASN A 74 -1.69 -11.65 11.84
C ASN A 74 -3.16 -11.98 11.53
N TRP A 75 -3.80 -11.24 10.62
CA TRP A 75 -5.16 -11.50 10.18
C TRP A 75 -5.31 -12.89 9.55
N ALA A 76 -4.35 -13.30 8.70
CA ALA A 76 -4.34 -14.61 8.06
C ALA A 76 -4.13 -15.73 9.08
N GLN A 77 -3.19 -15.57 10.02
CA GLN A 77 -2.91 -16.54 11.08
C GLN A 77 -4.15 -16.82 11.95
N HIS A 78 -4.89 -15.78 12.38
CA HIS A 78 -6.11 -15.92 13.16
C HIS A 78 -7.23 -16.66 12.41
N ARG A 79 -7.14 -16.78 11.09
CA ARG A 79 -8.09 -17.50 10.23
C ARG A 79 -7.58 -18.85 9.74
N GLY A 80 -6.41 -19.29 10.17
CA GLY A 80 -5.78 -20.52 9.70
C GLY A 80 -5.34 -20.45 8.23
N ILE A 81 -5.15 -19.24 7.68
CA ILE A 81 -4.78 -19.01 6.28
C ILE A 81 -3.27 -18.82 6.17
N LYS A 82 -2.65 -19.48 5.21
CA LYS A 82 -1.22 -19.33 4.92
C LYS A 82 -0.99 -18.14 3.97
N ALA A 83 -0.42 -17.04 4.47
CA ALA A 83 -0.07 -15.88 3.68
C ALA A 83 1.44 -15.85 3.40
N SER A 84 1.81 -15.64 2.13
CA SER A 84 3.17 -15.36 1.68
C SER A 84 3.19 -13.94 1.12
N ILE A 85 3.89 -13.02 1.77
CA ILE A 85 3.84 -11.60 1.44
C ILE A 85 5.23 -11.13 1.02
N VAL A 86 5.29 -10.45 -0.12
CA VAL A 86 6.46 -9.68 -0.55
C VAL A 86 6.15 -8.21 -0.34
N ALA A 87 6.94 -7.55 0.49
CA ALA A 87 6.88 -6.13 0.77
C ALA A 87 7.94 -5.41 -0.08
N LEU A 88 7.50 -4.67 -1.10
CA LEU A 88 8.38 -3.99 -2.06
C LEU A 88 8.51 -2.51 -1.69
N GLU A 89 9.75 -2.05 -1.48
CA GLU A 89 10.05 -0.67 -1.09
C GLU A 89 11.28 -0.15 -1.83
N PRO A 90 11.21 0.97 -2.56
CA PRO A 90 12.35 1.52 -3.27
C PRO A 90 13.36 2.23 -2.36
N GLU A 91 12.89 2.90 -1.29
CA GLU A 91 13.74 3.72 -0.43
C GLU A 91 14.49 2.82 0.59
N PRO A 92 15.86 2.89 0.63
CA PRO A 92 16.66 1.96 1.43
C PRO A 92 16.45 2.07 2.94
N VAL A 93 16.23 3.27 3.48
CA VAL A 93 16.04 3.47 4.93
C VAL A 93 14.70 2.89 5.35
N THR A 94 13.66 3.21 4.61
CA THR A 94 12.29 2.72 4.83
C THR A 94 12.21 1.20 4.68
N ALA A 95 12.90 0.62 3.69
CA ALA A 95 12.99 -0.82 3.52
C ALA A 95 13.67 -1.51 4.72
N ARG A 96 14.69 -0.88 5.32
CA ARG A 96 15.30 -1.37 6.57
C ARG A 96 14.33 -1.32 7.75
N VAL A 97 13.57 -0.22 7.88
CA VAL A 97 12.54 -0.09 8.92
C VAL A 97 11.50 -1.19 8.76
N ALA A 98 11.02 -1.42 7.53
CA ALA A 98 10.09 -2.51 7.22
C ALA A 98 10.67 -3.88 7.61
N ALA A 99 11.93 -4.15 7.27
CA ALA A 99 12.59 -5.41 7.62
C ALA A 99 12.64 -5.62 9.14
N ILE A 100 13.02 -4.61 9.91
CA ILE A 100 13.09 -4.68 11.37
C ILE A 100 11.71 -4.92 12.01
N LEU A 101 10.69 -4.22 11.55
CA LEU A 101 9.33 -4.36 12.07
C LEU A 101 8.70 -5.72 11.75
N THR A 102 8.98 -6.24 10.57
CA THR A 102 8.45 -7.55 10.15
C THR A 102 9.23 -8.72 10.76
N GLN A 103 10.51 -8.52 11.13
CA GLN A 103 11.34 -9.52 11.83
C GLN A 103 10.74 -10.01 13.14
N LYS A 104 10.13 -9.13 13.89
CA LYS A 104 9.52 -9.47 15.18
C LYS A 104 8.30 -10.39 15.06
N GLN A 105 7.74 -10.58 13.86
CA GLN A 105 6.49 -11.30 13.65
C GLN A 105 6.66 -12.58 12.81
N THR A 106 7.70 -12.66 12.01
CA THR A 106 8.00 -13.84 11.18
C THR A 106 9.50 -13.88 10.94
N ASN A 107 10.09 -15.05 10.70
CA ASN A 107 11.52 -15.15 10.36
C ASN A 107 11.75 -14.58 8.93
N PRO A 108 12.16 -13.33 8.76
CA PRO A 108 12.21 -12.70 7.44
C PRO A 108 13.49 -13.05 6.73
N LEU A 109 13.39 -13.45 5.51
CA LEU A 109 14.49 -13.47 4.56
C LEU A 109 14.61 -12.07 3.93
N PHE A 110 15.62 -11.29 4.36
CA PHE A 110 16.07 -10.13 3.60
C PHE A 110 16.74 -10.64 2.32
N ILE A 111 16.10 -10.51 1.18
CA ILE A 111 16.66 -10.87 -0.11
C ILE A 111 17.19 -9.59 -0.75
N PRO A 112 18.52 -9.39 -0.83
CA PRO A 112 19.10 -8.32 -1.63
C PRO A 112 18.78 -8.55 -3.13
N LEU A 113 18.52 -7.50 -3.87
CA LEU A 113 18.09 -7.48 -5.29
C LEU A 113 19.07 -8.08 -6.30
N LEU A 114 20.18 -8.68 -5.90
CA LEU A 114 21.32 -9.03 -6.77
C LEU A 114 21.40 -10.50 -7.18
N GLN A 115 20.32 -11.27 -7.08
CA GLN A 115 20.31 -12.60 -7.68
C GLN A 115 19.26 -12.71 -8.78
N ARG A 116 19.58 -12.14 -9.93
CA ARG A 116 18.95 -12.48 -11.21
C ARG A 116 19.11 -13.99 -11.45
N GLY A 117 18.02 -14.77 -11.36
CA GLY A 117 18.02 -16.12 -11.89
C GLY A 117 17.71 -17.28 -10.96
N LYS A 118 17.48 -17.07 -9.67
CA LYS A 118 16.92 -18.14 -8.83
C LYS A 118 15.48 -17.80 -8.47
N GLU A 119 14.55 -18.69 -8.79
CA GLU A 119 13.18 -18.65 -8.33
C GLU A 119 13.18 -18.57 -6.80
N GLY A 120 12.89 -17.36 -6.27
CA GLY A 120 12.67 -17.21 -4.85
C GLY A 120 11.47 -18.11 -4.51
N ASP A 121 11.67 -19.09 -3.65
CA ASP A 121 10.58 -19.97 -3.20
C ASP A 121 9.62 -19.18 -2.31
N PHE A 122 8.71 -18.43 -2.95
CA PHE A 122 7.60 -17.70 -2.29
C PHE A 122 6.58 -18.62 -1.61
N ARG A 123 6.89 -19.94 -1.51
CA ARG A 123 6.03 -20.94 -0.84
C ARG A 123 6.13 -20.91 0.68
N ARG A 124 7.11 -20.18 1.24
CA ARG A 124 7.23 -20.00 2.70
C ARG A 124 6.21 -18.97 3.19
N CYS A 125 5.46 -19.34 4.21
CA CYS A 125 4.58 -18.40 4.90
C CYS A 125 5.41 -17.33 5.62
N GLY A 126 5.00 -16.07 5.50
CA GLY A 126 5.68 -14.96 6.15
C GLY A 126 5.83 -13.75 5.24
N ILE A 127 6.66 -12.80 5.69
CA ILE A 127 6.95 -11.55 4.99
C ILE A 127 8.39 -11.56 4.51
N SER A 128 8.60 -11.25 3.24
CA SER A 128 9.91 -10.99 2.64
C SER A 128 9.96 -9.52 2.20
N VAL A 129 10.91 -8.76 2.73
CA VAL A 129 11.11 -7.37 2.30
C VAL A 129 12.10 -7.35 1.14
N VAL A 130 11.69 -6.75 0.05
CA VAL A 130 12.48 -6.63 -1.19
C VAL A 130 12.64 -5.15 -1.52
N ARG A 131 13.88 -4.72 -1.75
CA ARG A 131 14.14 -3.39 -2.28
C ARG A 131 13.92 -3.38 -3.78
N GLY A 132 13.03 -2.50 -4.27
CA GLY A 132 12.74 -2.42 -5.70
C GLY A 132 11.71 -1.37 -6.05
N ASP A 133 11.69 -1.00 -7.33
CA ASP A 133 10.77 -0.02 -7.87
C ASP A 133 9.44 -0.68 -8.31
N GLY A 134 8.34 -0.15 -7.80
CA GLY A 134 6.99 -0.56 -8.20
C GLY A 134 6.64 -0.28 -9.68
N ASN A 135 7.45 0.54 -10.37
CA ASN A 135 7.31 0.79 -11.81
C ASN A 135 7.80 -0.39 -12.67
N ALA A 136 8.85 -1.04 -12.20
CA ALA A 136 9.47 -2.19 -12.87
C ALA A 136 9.75 -3.30 -11.85
N PRO A 137 8.71 -3.89 -11.24
CA PRO A 137 8.89 -4.91 -10.22
C PRO A 137 9.62 -6.12 -10.81
N PRO A 138 10.64 -6.67 -10.12
CA PRO A 138 11.49 -7.74 -10.65
C PRO A 138 10.82 -9.11 -10.53
N PHE A 139 9.55 -9.20 -10.88
CA PHE A 139 8.74 -10.42 -10.78
C PHE A 139 8.15 -10.81 -12.12
N ARG A 140 7.97 -12.13 -12.30
CA ARG A 140 7.31 -12.67 -13.49
C ARG A 140 5.80 -12.38 -13.47
N ALA A 141 5.17 -12.40 -14.63
CA ALA A 141 3.73 -12.32 -14.75
C ALA A 141 3.04 -13.41 -13.91
N ALA A 142 1.89 -13.10 -13.37
CA ALA A 142 1.06 -13.99 -12.56
C ALA A 142 1.82 -14.62 -11.37
N SER A 143 2.76 -13.89 -10.73
CA SER A 143 3.53 -14.38 -9.57
C SER A 143 2.74 -14.34 -8.27
N PHE A 144 1.76 -13.45 -8.15
CA PHE A 144 1.03 -13.22 -6.91
C PHE A 144 -0.48 -13.45 -7.09
N ASP A 145 -1.16 -13.93 -6.06
CA ASP A 145 -2.62 -13.96 -6.07
C ASP A 145 -3.18 -12.55 -6.01
N PHE A 146 -2.58 -11.70 -5.17
CA PHE A 146 -2.99 -10.31 -4.98
C PHE A 146 -1.81 -9.35 -5.12
N VAL A 147 -2.06 -8.17 -5.68
CA VAL A 147 -1.18 -7.01 -5.61
C VAL A 147 -1.90 -5.94 -4.81
N LEU A 148 -1.26 -5.45 -3.75
CA LEU A 148 -1.77 -4.38 -2.89
C LEU A 148 -0.97 -3.12 -3.12
N ALA A 149 -1.65 -1.99 -3.21
CA ALA A 149 -1.06 -0.67 -3.02
C ALA A 149 -1.93 0.12 -2.04
N SER A 150 -1.31 0.55 -0.95
CA SER A 150 -2.01 1.27 0.11
C SER A 150 -1.36 2.62 0.35
N GLN A 151 -2.14 3.70 0.20
CA GLN A 151 -1.70 5.08 0.40
C GLN A 151 -0.44 5.42 -0.42
N LEU A 152 -0.44 5.01 -1.67
CA LEU A 152 0.68 5.15 -2.56
C LEU A 152 0.31 5.94 -3.82
N LEU A 153 -0.86 5.67 -4.40
CA LEU A 153 -1.18 6.16 -5.75
C LEU A 153 -1.41 7.67 -5.80
N HIS A 154 -1.81 8.30 -4.71
CA HIS A 154 -1.98 9.75 -4.66
C HIS A 154 -0.67 10.54 -4.86
N HIS A 155 0.50 9.89 -4.73
CA HIS A 155 1.81 10.49 -5.05
C HIS A 155 2.09 10.64 -6.55
N PHE A 156 1.31 10.01 -7.43
CA PHE A 156 1.59 9.95 -8.87
C PHE A 156 0.60 10.74 -9.71
N SER A 157 1.01 11.07 -10.95
CA SER A 157 0.10 11.61 -11.96
C SER A 157 -0.88 10.53 -12.44
N GLU A 158 -1.96 10.95 -13.07
CA GLU A 158 -2.99 10.04 -13.59
C GLU A 158 -2.43 9.06 -14.62
N GLU A 159 -1.59 9.56 -15.54
CA GLU A 159 -0.93 8.77 -16.57
C GLU A 159 -0.03 7.70 -15.95
N LYS A 160 0.69 8.10 -14.89
CA LYS A 160 1.56 7.18 -14.16
C LYS A 160 0.76 6.11 -13.43
N ILE A 161 -0.36 6.46 -12.82
CA ILE A 161 -1.26 5.51 -12.15
C ILE A 161 -1.79 4.47 -13.15
N VAL A 162 -2.23 4.92 -14.32
CA VAL A 162 -2.71 4.02 -15.39
C VAL A 162 -1.61 3.04 -15.81
N ALA A 163 -0.38 3.51 -15.99
CA ALA A 163 0.78 2.66 -16.32
C ALA A 163 1.10 1.66 -15.21
N LEU A 164 1.08 2.10 -13.94
CA LEU A 164 1.29 1.24 -12.77
C LEU A 164 0.23 0.15 -12.67
N LEU A 165 -1.04 0.51 -12.80
CA LEU A 165 -2.15 -0.44 -12.77
C LEU A 165 -2.02 -1.50 -13.87
N ARG A 166 -1.62 -1.11 -15.08
CA ARG A 166 -1.34 -2.06 -16.19
C ARG A 166 -0.16 -2.97 -15.88
N THR A 167 0.89 -2.45 -15.27
CA THR A 167 2.05 -3.25 -14.84
C THR A 167 1.66 -4.25 -13.76
N TRP A 168 0.93 -3.81 -12.74
CA TRP A 168 0.52 -4.66 -11.61
C TRP A 168 -0.54 -5.69 -12.00
N SER A 169 -1.39 -5.39 -12.99
CA SER A 169 -2.36 -6.34 -13.51
C SER A 169 -1.73 -7.60 -14.10
N ARG A 170 -0.52 -7.45 -14.69
CA ARG A 170 0.24 -8.60 -15.19
C ARG A 170 0.79 -9.48 -14.08
N LEU A 171 1.04 -8.92 -12.89
CA LEU A 171 1.59 -9.65 -11.74
C LEU A 171 0.51 -10.38 -10.93
N ALA A 172 -0.71 -9.83 -10.90
CA ALA A 172 -1.81 -10.35 -10.13
C ALA A 172 -2.56 -11.47 -10.85
N ARG A 173 -2.77 -12.61 -10.18
CA ARG A 173 -3.58 -13.71 -10.69
C ARG A 173 -5.07 -13.52 -10.44
N ARG A 174 -5.44 -12.87 -9.31
CA ARG A 174 -6.82 -12.78 -8.85
C ARG A 174 -7.33 -11.36 -8.75
N ALA A 175 -6.59 -10.50 -8.05
CA ALA A 175 -7.02 -9.11 -7.89
C ALA A 175 -5.87 -8.16 -7.55
N ILE A 176 -6.07 -6.88 -7.92
CA ILE A 176 -5.35 -5.75 -7.37
C ILE A 176 -6.25 -5.12 -6.30
N ILE A 177 -5.67 -4.82 -5.15
CA ILE A 177 -6.31 -4.15 -4.02
C ILE A 177 -5.72 -2.75 -3.93
N ILE A 178 -6.52 -1.72 -4.10
CA ILE A 178 -6.11 -0.33 -3.88
C ILE A 178 -6.85 0.19 -2.66
N SER A 179 -6.08 0.69 -1.70
CA SER A 179 -6.59 1.35 -0.50
C SER A 179 -5.94 2.71 -0.37
N ASP A 180 -6.68 3.77 -0.64
CA ASP A 180 -6.10 5.11 -0.65
C ASP A 180 -7.05 6.14 -0.02
N LEU A 181 -6.63 7.39 0.02
CA LEU A 181 -7.38 8.53 0.51
C LEU A 181 -8.43 8.98 -0.51
N VAL A 182 -9.47 9.63 0.01
CA VAL A 182 -10.44 10.36 -0.81
C VAL A 182 -10.31 11.84 -0.54
N ARG A 183 -10.11 12.63 -1.61
CA ARG A 183 -10.05 14.09 -1.54
C ARG A 183 -11.41 14.67 -1.15
N HIS A 184 -11.47 15.24 0.05
CA HIS A 184 -12.67 15.87 0.59
C HIS A 184 -12.31 17.01 1.54
N PRO A 185 -13.00 18.17 1.52
CA PRO A 185 -12.70 19.30 2.40
C PRO A 185 -12.74 18.93 3.90
N ILE A 186 -13.73 18.17 4.33
CA ILE A 186 -13.86 17.74 5.73
C ILE A 186 -12.67 16.85 6.12
N ALA A 187 -12.21 15.95 5.24
CA ALA A 187 -11.02 15.14 5.48
C ALA A 187 -9.77 16.01 5.65
N TYR A 188 -9.62 17.02 4.80
CA TYR A 188 -8.49 17.95 4.85
C TYR A 188 -8.44 18.74 6.15
N TYR A 189 -9.54 19.41 6.52
CA TYR A 189 -9.57 20.18 7.76
C TYR A 189 -9.54 19.29 9.00
N GLY A 190 -10.16 18.11 8.92
CA GLY A 190 -10.15 17.12 10.00
C GLY A 190 -8.75 16.59 10.29
N ILE A 191 -7.99 16.18 9.26
CA ILE A 191 -6.62 15.68 9.45
C ILE A 191 -5.69 16.80 9.94
N ARG A 192 -5.88 18.01 9.45
CA ARG A 192 -5.12 19.18 9.87
C ARG A 192 -5.31 19.51 11.35
N LEU A 193 -6.54 19.38 11.85
CA LEU A 193 -6.83 19.51 13.28
C LEU A 193 -6.23 18.37 14.09
N VAL A 194 -6.45 17.13 13.65
CA VAL A 194 -5.95 15.92 14.34
C VAL A 194 -4.43 15.98 14.45
N THR A 195 -3.71 16.25 13.37
CA THR A 195 -2.24 16.28 13.40
C THR A 195 -1.70 17.38 14.31
N LYS A 196 -2.31 18.55 14.32
CA LYS A 196 -1.93 19.65 15.25
C LYS A 196 -2.09 19.28 16.73
N LEU A 197 -3.09 18.47 17.06
CA LEU A 197 -3.34 18.03 18.43
C LEU A 197 -2.49 16.82 18.82
N PHE A 198 -2.09 16.01 17.84
CA PHE A 198 -1.47 14.70 18.05
C PHE A 198 0.07 14.72 17.98
N THR A 199 0.66 15.57 17.16
CA THR A 199 2.12 15.56 16.91
C THR A 199 2.69 16.95 16.75
N ARG A 200 4.02 17.07 16.97
CA ARG A 200 4.83 18.26 16.62
C ARG A 200 5.77 17.98 15.45
N ASN A 201 5.73 16.79 14.89
CA ASN A 201 6.56 16.41 13.76
C ASN A 201 6.17 17.21 12.52
N VAL A 202 7.11 18.01 11.99
CA VAL A 202 6.88 18.95 10.87
C VAL A 202 6.43 18.18 9.62
N MET A 203 7.03 17.01 9.34
CA MET A 203 6.68 16.19 8.20
C MET A 203 5.21 15.72 8.29
N THR A 204 4.79 15.14 9.42
CA THR A 204 3.39 14.72 9.61
C THR A 204 2.41 15.90 9.51
N LEU A 205 2.77 17.07 10.07
CA LEU A 205 1.92 18.27 10.03
C LEU A 205 1.73 18.82 8.63
N THR A 206 2.74 18.67 7.77
CA THR A 206 2.71 19.13 6.38
C THR A 206 2.12 18.08 5.45
N ASP A 207 2.62 16.86 5.53
CA ASP A 207 2.34 15.81 4.55
C ASP A 207 0.95 15.21 4.72
N ALA A 208 0.47 15.01 5.94
CA ALA A 208 -0.85 14.38 6.12
C ALA A 208 -2.01 15.21 5.53
N PRO A 209 -2.09 16.55 5.69
CA PRO A 209 -3.06 17.36 4.94
C PRO A 209 -2.80 17.39 3.44
N LEU A 210 -1.53 17.44 3.02
CA LEU A 210 -1.15 17.46 1.60
C LEU A 210 -1.54 16.14 0.91
N SER A 211 -1.34 14.99 1.53
CA SER A 211 -1.80 13.69 1.02
C SER A 211 -3.30 13.69 0.72
N VAL A 212 -4.13 14.30 1.61
CA VAL A 212 -5.57 14.45 1.32
C VAL A 212 -5.83 15.37 0.13
N GLN A 213 -5.04 16.44 -0.04
CA GLN A 213 -5.18 17.32 -1.22
C GLN A 213 -4.73 16.64 -2.52
N ARG A 214 -3.72 15.78 -2.46
CA ARG A 214 -3.20 14.99 -3.59
C ARG A 214 -4.12 13.84 -3.97
N ALA A 215 -4.90 13.35 -3.04
CA ALA A 215 -5.83 12.24 -3.26
C ALA A 215 -6.85 12.54 -4.35
N PHE A 216 -7.49 11.51 -4.84
CA PHE A 216 -8.54 11.60 -5.85
C PHE A 216 -9.93 11.56 -5.20
N THR A 217 -10.92 12.11 -5.88
CA THR A 217 -12.33 11.90 -5.56
C THR A 217 -12.76 10.48 -5.98
N MET A 218 -13.91 10.02 -5.49
CA MET A 218 -14.44 8.71 -5.90
C MET A 218 -14.70 8.62 -7.41
N ALA A 219 -15.14 9.71 -8.04
CA ALA A 219 -15.38 9.76 -9.48
C ALA A 219 -14.06 9.66 -10.28
N GLU A 220 -13.02 10.39 -9.86
CA GLU A 220 -11.69 10.33 -10.46
C GLU A 220 -11.07 8.92 -10.31
N TRP A 221 -11.24 8.26 -9.16
CA TRP A 221 -10.80 6.87 -8.99
C TRP A 221 -11.48 5.93 -10.00
N CYS A 222 -12.79 6.04 -10.17
CA CYS A 222 -13.50 5.23 -11.16
C CYS A 222 -13.00 5.50 -12.59
N GLU A 223 -12.68 6.76 -12.91
CA GLU A 223 -12.15 7.12 -14.22
C GLU A 223 -10.75 6.55 -14.46
N LEU A 224 -9.86 6.60 -13.47
CA LEU A 224 -8.54 5.98 -13.55
C LEU A 224 -8.61 4.48 -13.84
N PHE A 225 -9.51 3.75 -13.18
CA PHE A 225 -9.67 2.32 -13.44
C PHE A 225 -10.26 2.04 -14.84
N ARG A 226 -11.18 2.88 -15.34
CA ARG A 226 -11.69 2.76 -16.72
C ARG A 226 -10.57 2.99 -17.74
N ARG A 227 -9.77 4.05 -17.58
CA ARG A 227 -8.63 4.36 -18.45
C ARG A 227 -7.54 3.30 -18.43
N ALA A 228 -7.37 2.61 -17.31
CA ALA A 228 -6.39 1.54 -17.20
C ALA A 228 -6.79 0.29 -18.01
N GLU A 229 -8.09 0.04 -18.23
CA GLU A 229 -8.64 -1.06 -19.03
C GLU A 229 -8.16 -2.47 -18.61
N ILE A 230 -7.80 -2.63 -17.34
CA ILE A 230 -7.17 -3.84 -16.82
C ILE A 230 -8.16 -4.93 -16.40
N GLY A 231 -9.46 -4.65 -16.41
CA GLY A 231 -10.53 -5.60 -16.11
C GLY A 231 -11.67 -5.00 -15.30
N PRO A 232 -12.64 -5.80 -14.89
CA PRO A 232 -13.74 -5.34 -14.06
C PRO A 232 -13.24 -4.91 -12.69
N PHE A 233 -13.87 -3.87 -12.15
CA PHE A 233 -13.51 -3.30 -10.85
C PHE A 233 -14.73 -2.97 -10.00
N GLN A 234 -14.54 -2.98 -8.70
CA GLN A 234 -15.49 -2.53 -7.70
C GLN A 234 -14.84 -1.48 -6.83
N VAL A 235 -15.53 -0.36 -6.58
CA VAL A 235 -15.04 0.73 -5.75
C VAL A 235 -15.98 0.95 -4.58
N PHE A 236 -15.41 1.00 -3.38
CA PHE A 236 -16.14 1.16 -2.12
C PHE A 236 -15.62 2.38 -1.37
N SER A 237 -16.53 3.15 -0.80
CA SER A 237 -16.18 4.14 0.21
C SER A 237 -15.98 3.44 1.56
N VAL A 238 -14.90 3.75 2.25
CA VAL A 238 -14.60 3.27 3.59
C VAL A 238 -14.40 4.45 4.52
N PHE A 239 -15.13 4.45 5.63
CA PHE A 239 -15.05 5.51 6.64
C PHE A 239 -13.70 5.46 7.40
N PRO A 240 -13.08 6.63 7.68
CA PRO A 240 -13.39 7.96 7.17
C PRO A 240 -12.61 8.25 5.88
N TYR A 241 -13.31 8.75 4.84
CA TYR A 241 -12.73 9.28 3.59
C TYR A 241 -11.64 8.43 2.95
N ARG A 242 -11.88 7.12 2.84
CA ARG A 242 -11.01 6.17 2.17
C ARG A 242 -11.70 5.52 0.99
N VAL A 243 -10.95 5.22 -0.04
CA VAL A 243 -11.37 4.35 -1.14
C VAL A 243 -10.77 2.96 -0.93
N LEU A 244 -11.58 1.95 -1.20
CA LEU A 244 -11.15 0.59 -1.43
C LEU A 244 -11.56 0.21 -2.84
N ALA A 245 -10.62 -0.11 -3.72
CA ALA A 245 -10.93 -0.68 -5.02
C ALA A 245 -10.37 -2.09 -5.14
N LEU A 246 -11.19 -2.96 -5.73
CA LEU A 246 -10.85 -4.34 -6.06
C LEU A 246 -10.94 -4.46 -7.58
N VAL A 247 -9.83 -4.75 -8.24
CA VAL A 247 -9.77 -4.86 -9.70
C VAL A 247 -9.36 -6.29 -10.05
N SER A 248 -10.18 -6.97 -10.85
CA SER A 248 -9.89 -8.31 -11.36
C SER A 248 -9.15 -8.20 -12.70
N PRO A 249 -7.89 -8.67 -12.80
CA PRO A 249 -7.12 -8.56 -14.05
C PRO A 249 -7.81 -9.30 -15.20
N LYS A 250 -7.77 -8.72 -16.41
CA LYS A 250 -8.11 -9.45 -17.63
C LYS A 250 -7.09 -10.58 -17.80
N ARG A 251 -7.56 -11.78 -18.09
CA ARG A 251 -6.74 -12.93 -18.47
C ARG A 251 -6.42 -12.91 -19.96
#